data_7f377deb98b8153843df6d8663099e6e
#
_entry.id   7f377deb98b8153843df6d8663099e6e
#
_cell.length_a   1.000
_cell.length_b   1.000
_cell.length_c   1.000
_cell.angle_alpha   90.00
_cell.angle_beta   90.00
_cell.angle_gamma   90.00
#
_symmetry.space_group_name_H-M   'P 1'
#
loop_
_entity.id
_entity.type
_entity.pdbx_description
1 polymer ?
#
loop_
_entity_poly.entity_id
_entity_poly.type
_entity_poly.pdbx_seq_one_letter_code
_entity_poly.pdbx_strand_id
1 'polypeptide(L)'
;SNITTDEEVLVEASRRMLNSGDPQGALELLERYRKENPGLVRSWLMESSLLNDMRRYADSVNVLQKGLEYGGWRKEDRALFLYKIGAIYESQLNNPDRARKYWEEAADKYPDTAYGRSALDKL
;
A
#
# COMPACT_ATOMS: atom_id res chain seq x y z
N SER A 1 23.64 15.40 8.83
CA SER A 1 22.54 16.35 8.93
C SER A 1 21.20 15.61 8.89
N ASN A 2 20.28 16.08 9.69
CA ASN A 2 18.97 15.46 9.82
C ASN A 2 17.97 16.11 8.86
N ILE A 3 18.11 15.81 7.57
CA ILE A 3 17.13 16.30 6.59
C ILE A 3 15.96 15.32 6.57
N THR A 4 14.83 15.80 7.05
CA THR A 4 13.58 15.04 7.02
C THR A 4 12.95 15.20 5.63
N THR A 5 12.58 14.10 4.99
CA THR A 5 11.90 14.15 3.70
C THR A 5 10.46 14.63 3.86
N ASP A 6 9.88 15.16 2.78
CA ASP A 6 8.46 15.57 2.78
C ASP A 6 7.56 14.39 3.16
N GLU A 7 7.89 13.19 2.68
CA GLU A 7 7.12 11.99 3.01
C GLU A 7 7.15 11.68 4.50
N GLU A 8 8.34 11.78 5.14
CA GLU A 8 8.47 11.54 6.57
C GLU A 8 7.67 12.55 7.39
N VAL A 9 7.69 13.83 6.98
CA VAL A 9 6.92 14.89 7.62
C VAL A 9 5.42 14.61 7.53
N LEU A 10 4.96 14.18 6.36
CA LEU A 10 3.54 13.88 6.13
C LEU A 10 3.08 12.64 6.92
N VAL A 11 3.89 11.60 6.97
CA VAL A 11 3.58 10.40 7.76
C VAL A 11 3.48 10.76 9.23
N GLU A 12 4.42 11.55 9.76
CA GLU A 12 4.40 11.99 11.15
C GLU A 12 3.19 12.86 11.44
N ALA A 13 2.87 13.81 10.55
CA ALA A 13 1.70 14.68 10.72
C ALA A 13 0.40 13.88 10.71
N SER A 14 0.27 12.92 9.79
CA SER A 14 -0.93 12.07 9.71
C SER A 14 -1.09 11.21 10.96
N ARG A 15 0.01 10.68 11.50
CA ARG A 15 -0.02 9.90 12.73
C ARG A 15 -0.48 10.73 13.93
N ARG A 16 0.01 11.98 14.03
CA ARG A 16 -0.41 12.90 15.09
C ARG A 16 -1.89 13.21 15.00
N MET A 17 -2.39 13.48 13.80
CA MET A 17 -3.81 13.72 13.57
C MET A 17 -4.65 12.52 13.98
N LEU A 18 -4.24 11.32 13.57
CA LEU A 18 -4.95 10.09 13.95
C LEU A 18 -4.98 9.91 15.46
N ASN A 19 -3.85 10.12 16.14
CA ASN A 19 -3.75 9.94 17.59
C ASN A 19 -4.51 11.03 18.36
N SER A 20 -4.70 12.20 17.78
CA SER A 20 -5.46 13.29 18.41
C SER A 20 -6.95 13.23 18.11
N GLY A 21 -7.41 12.20 17.41
CA GLY A 21 -8.83 12.00 17.12
C GLY A 21 -9.31 12.69 15.85
N ASP A 22 -8.41 12.99 14.91
CA ASP A 22 -8.74 13.54 13.60
C ASP A 22 -8.33 12.59 12.48
N PRO A 23 -8.96 11.41 12.36
CA PRO A 23 -8.63 10.47 11.30
C PRO A 23 -8.96 10.99 9.90
N GLN A 24 -10.02 11.78 9.77
CA GLN A 24 -10.42 12.34 8.48
C GLN A 24 -9.38 13.35 7.99
N GLY A 25 -8.87 14.20 8.86
CA GLY A 25 -7.80 15.15 8.51
C GLY A 25 -6.53 14.44 8.08
N ALA A 26 -6.18 13.36 8.78
CA ALA A 26 -5.03 12.52 8.42
C ALA A 26 -5.19 11.94 7.02
N LEU A 27 -6.38 11.39 6.73
CA LEU A 27 -6.66 10.77 5.43
C LEU A 27 -6.63 11.80 4.30
N GLU A 28 -7.25 12.96 4.50
CA GLU A 28 -7.24 14.04 3.50
C GLU A 28 -5.83 14.52 3.17
N LEU A 29 -4.95 14.58 4.18
CA LEU A 29 -3.56 14.97 3.99
C LEU A 29 -2.84 14.00 3.05
N LEU A 30 -2.97 12.70 3.27
CA LEU A 30 -2.31 11.69 2.44
C LEU A 30 -2.98 11.53 1.08
N GLU A 31 -4.30 11.68 0.98
CA GLU A 31 -4.99 11.70 -0.31
C GLU A 31 -4.51 12.85 -1.19
N ARG A 32 -4.33 14.03 -0.61
CA ARG A 32 -3.80 15.17 -1.34
C ARG A 32 -2.40 14.88 -1.87
N TYR A 33 -1.53 14.34 -1.01
CA TYR A 33 -0.17 14.00 -1.43
C TYR A 33 -0.19 13.00 -2.59
N ARG A 34 -1.01 11.97 -2.50
CA ARG A 34 -1.14 10.98 -3.57
C ARG A 34 -1.67 11.61 -4.86
N LYS A 35 -2.68 12.48 -4.78
CA LYS A 35 -3.24 13.16 -5.96
C LYS A 35 -2.22 14.06 -6.64
N GLU A 36 -1.33 14.67 -5.88
CA GLU A 36 -0.26 15.51 -6.40
C GLU A 36 0.94 14.70 -6.89
N ASN A 37 1.11 13.47 -6.42
CA ASN A 37 2.26 12.62 -6.71
C ASN A 37 1.86 11.19 -7.08
N PRO A 38 0.94 11.01 -8.05
CA PRO A 38 0.42 9.67 -8.35
C PRO A 38 1.44 8.74 -8.99
N GLY A 39 2.53 9.29 -9.52
CA GLY A 39 3.65 8.52 -10.09
C GLY A 39 4.66 8.02 -9.06
N LEU A 40 4.48 8.36 -7.78
CA LEU A 40 5.34 7.87 -6.71
C LEU A 40 4.64 6.70 -6.01
N VAL A 41 5.25 5.52 -6.03
CA VAL A 41 4.67 4.32 -5.40
C VAL A 41 4.35 4.57 -3.93
N ARG A 42 5.24 5.30 -3.22
CA ARG A 42 5.05 5.56 -1.80
C ARG A 42 3.80 6.39 -1.50
N SER A 43 3.36 7.26 -2.42
CA SER A 43 2.14 8.05 -2.19
C SER A 43 0.91 7.15 -2.00
N TRP A 44 0.84 6.05 -2.75
CA TRP A 44 -0.24 5.06 -2.61
C TRP A 44 -0.05 4.20 -1.36
N LEU A 45 1.19 3.83 -1.05
CA LEU A 45 1.49 3.00 0.13
C LEU A 45 1.21 3.74 1.43
N MET A 46 1.49 5.03 1.49
CA MET A 46 1.25 5.85 2.68
C MET A 46 -0.26 5.92 2.99
N GLU A 47 -1.06 6.19 1.98
CA GLU A 47 -2.53 6.24 2.13
C GLU A 47 -3.07 4.87 2.56
N SER A 48 -2.63 3.80 1.92
CA SER A 48 -3.01 2.43 2.26
C SER A 48 -2.63 2.09 3.72
N SER A 49 -1.42 2.45 4.12
CA SER A 49 -0.95 2.20 5.49
C SER A 49 -1.80 2.92 6.53
N LEU A 50 -2.18 4.18 6.28
CA LEU A 50 -3.06 4.92 7.18
C LEU A 50 -4.42 4.24 7.28
N LEU A 51 -4.98 3.81 6.16
CA LEU A 51 -6.26 3.10 6.15
C LEU A 51 -6.20 1.80 6.94
N ASN A 52 -5.07 1.08 6.87
CA ASN A 52 -4.85 -0.10 7.71
C ASN A 52 -4.84 0.26 9.19
N ASP A 53 -4.19 1.36 9.57
CA ASP A 53 -4.15 1.84 10.95
C ASP A 53 -5.55 2.21 11.44
N MET A 54 -6.40 2.68 10.56
CA MET A 54 -7.81 3.00 10.83
C MET A 54 -8.71 1.76 10.77
N ARG A 55 -8.16 0.58 10.53
CA ARG A 55 -8.87 -0.69 10.34
C ARG A 55 -9.85 -0.67 9.16
N ARG A 56 -9.59 0.19 8.20
CA ARG A 56 -10.35 0.29 6.94
C ARG A 56 -9.66 -0.52 5.86
N TYR A 57 -9.64 -1.84 6.04
CA TYR A 57 -8.84 -2.75 5.23
C TYR A 57 -9.35 -2.87 3.79
N ALA A 58 -10.65 -2.88 3.57
CA ALA A 58 -11.21 -2.93 2.22
C ALA A 58 -10.85 -1.66 1.44
N ASP A 59 -10.87 -0.51 2.10
CA ASP A 59 -10.46 0.76 1.48
C ASP A 59 -8.97 0.77 1.18
N SER A 60 -8.16 0.18 2.07
CA SER A 60 -6.71 0.04 1.86
C SER A 60 -6.42 -0.79 0.61
N VAL A 61 -7.09 -1.93 0.44
CA VAL A 61 -6.96 -2.76 -0.76
C VAL A 61 -7.36 -1.96 -2.00
N ASN A 62 -8.47 -1.21 -1.92
CA ASN A 62 -8.95 -0.41 -3.05
C ASN A 62 -7.92 0.63 -3.49
N VAL A 63 -7.26 1.31 -2.55
CA VAL A 63 -6.19 2.26 -2.86
C VAL A 63 -5.03 1.56 -3.57
N LEU A 64 -4.61 0.39 -3.08
CA LEU A 64 -3.52 -0.36 -3.70
C LEU A 64 -3.89 -0.85 -5.11
N GLN A 65 -5.12 -1.30 -5.31
CA GLN A 65 -5.61 -1.71 -6.63
C GLN A 65 -5.61 -0.54 -7.61
N LYS A 66 -6.07 0.63 -7.17
CA LYS A 66 -6.05 1.84 -7.99
C LYS A 66 -4.62 2.29 -8.31
N GLY A 67 -3.72 2.16 -7.35
CA GLY A 67 -2.30 2.44 -7.57
C GLY A 67 -1.72 1.54 -8.65
N LEU A 68 -1.99 0.24 -8.55
CA LEU A 68 -1.55 -0.74 -9.54
C LEU A 68 -2.10 -0.41 -10.93
N GLU A 69 -3.39 -0.05 -11.02
CA GLU A 69 -4.05 0.33 -12.27
C GLU A 69 -3.51 1.63 -12.86
N TYR A 70 -3.06 2.56 -12.04
CA TYR A 70 -2.47 3.80 -12.51
C TYR A 70 -1.32 3.52 -13.47
N GLY A 71 -0.50 2.51 -13.15
CA GLY A 71 0.48 1.98 -14.08
C GLY A 71 1.77 2.77 -14.18
N GLY A 72 2.60 2.36 -15.16
CA GLY A 72 3.92 2.97 -15.34
C GLY A 72 4.95 2.47 -14.34
N TRP A 73 4.60 1.48 -13.56
CA TRP A 73 5.45 0.94 -12.50
C TRP A 73 6.52 -0.01 -13.04
N ARG A 74 7.66 -0.02 -12.38
CA ARG A 74 8.65 -1.07 -12.58
C ARG A 74 8.09 -2.38 -12.04
N LYS A 75 8.65 -3.50 -12.51
CA LYS A 75 8.18 -4.82 -12.09
C LYS A 75 8.28 -5.04 -10.57
N GLU A 76 9.30 -4.47 -9.93
CA GLU A 76 9.47 -4.53 -8.47
C GLU A 76 8.28 -3.89 -7.76
N ASP A 77 7.81 -2.76 -8.24
CA ASP A 77 6.68 -2.05 -7.64
C ASP A 77 5.36 -2.77 -7.90
N ARG A 78 5.20 -3.35 -9.09
CA ARG A 78 3.99 -4.15 -9.38
C ARG A 78 3.90 -5.35 -8.46
N ALA A 79 5.01 -6.06 -8.27
CA ALA A 79 5.07 -7.18 -7.34
C ALA A 79 4.76 -6.74 -5.91
N LEU A 80 5.26 -5.57 -5.51
CA LEU A 80 4.99 -4.99 -4.19
C LEU A 80 3.49 -4.75 -3.97
N PHE A 81 2.81 -4.11 -4.94
CA PHE A 81 1.36 -3.88 -4.84
C PHE A 81 0.60 -5.20 -4.70
N LEU A 82 0.91 -6.16 -5.57
CA LEU A 82 0.23 -7.46 -5.56
C LEU A 82 0.45 -8.20 -4.24
N TYR A 83 1.68 -8.22 -3.75
CA TYR A 83 2.01 -8.89 -2.49
C TYR A 83 1.25 -8.27 -1.32
N LYS A 84 1.24 -6.94 -1.24
CA LYS A 84 0.58 -6.24 -0.14
C LYS A 84 -0.93 -6.44 -0.15
N ILE A 85 -1.54 -6.43 -1.33
CA ILE A 85 -2.98 -6.73 -1.45
C ILE A 85 -3.27 -8.13 -0.92
N GLY A 86 -2.49 -9.11 -1.34
CA GLY A 86 -2.62 -10.49 -0.86
C GLY A 86 -2.51 -10.58 0.66
N ALA A 87 -1.53 -9.88 1.24
CA ALA A 87 -1.31 -9.89 2.69
C ALA A 87 -2.51 -9.34 3.46
N ILE A 88 -3.16 -8.29 2.97
CA ILE A 88 -4.35 -7.72 3.62
C ILE A 88 -5.53 -8.70 3.51
N TYR A 89 -5.72 -9.32 2.36
CA TYR A 89 -6.77 -10.32 2.20
C TYR A 89 -6.60 -11.49 3.15
N GLU A 90 -5.37 -11.98 3.30
CA GLU A 90 -5.13 -13.12 4.20
C GLU A 90 -5.30 -12.74 5.66
N SER A 91 -4.62 -11.68 6.11
CA SER A 91 -4.49 -11.38 7.54
C SER A 91 -5.67 -10.62 8.11
N GLN A 92 -6.33 -9.78 7.30
CA GLN A 92 -7.32 -8.84 7.82
C GLN A 92 -8.73 -9.07 7.25
N LEU A 93 -8.84 -9.48 6.00
CA LEU A 93 -10.15 -9.69 5.36
C LEU A 93 -10.59 -11.16 5.37
N ASN A 94 -9.77 -12.02 5.95
CA ASN A 94 -10.06 -13.45 6.09
C ASN A 94 -10.51 -14.09 4.75
N ASN A 95 -9.78 -13.75 3.69
CA ASN A 95 -10.07 -14.25 2.34
C ASN A 95 -8.81 -14.87 1.72
N PRO A 96 -8.44 -16.09 2.16
CA PRO A 96 -7.22 -16.74 1.68
C PRO A 96 -7.23 -17.06 0.18
N ASP A 97 -8.41 -17.28 -0.39
CA ASP A 97 -8.52 -17.59 -1.83
C ASP A 97 -8.13 -16.38 -2.68
N ARG A 98 -8.60 -15.19 -2.32
CA ARG A 98 -8.19 -13.96 -3.00
C ARG A 98 -6.72 -13.65 -2.76
N ALA A 99 -6.24 -13.83 -1.54
CA ALA A 99 -4.82 -13.65 -1.23
C ALA A 99 -3.96 -14.49 -2.16
N ARG A 100 -4.32 -15.76 -2.31
CA ARG A 100 -3.58 -16.69 -3.18
C ARG A 100 -3.52 -16.20 -4.63
N LYS A 101 -4.61 -15.69 -5.17
CA LYS A 101 -4.64 -15.19 -6.55
C LYS A 101 -3.65 -14.04 -6.76
N TYR A 102 -3.57 -13.10 -5.82
CA TYR A 102 -2.63 -11.99 -5.91
C TYR A 102 -1.18 -12.47 -5.78
N TRP A 103 -0.91 -13.41 -4.88
CA TRP A 103 0.43 -13.97 -4.73
C TRP A 103 0.85 -14.82 -5.94
N GLU A 104 -0.07 -15.59 -6.51
CA GLU A 104 0.19 -16.34 -7.74
C GLU A 104 0.58 -15.39 -8.88
N GLU A 105 -0.14 -14.28 -9.03
CA GLU A 105 0.18 -13.29 -10.05
C GLU A 105 1.57 -12.69 -9.83
N ALA A 106 1.90 -12.30 -8.61
CA ALA A 106 3.21 -11.75 -8.29
C ALA A 106 4.33 -12.77 -8.57
N ALA A 107 4.15 -14.02 -8.15
CA ALA A 107 5.14 -15.07 -8.33
C ALA A 107 5.31 -15.46 -9.80
N ASP A 108 4.22 -15.50 -10.56
CA ASP A 108 4.25 -15.94 -11.96
C ASP A 108 4.80 -14.85 -12.89
N LYS A 109 4.37 -13.60 -12.69
CA LYS A 109 4.77 -12.51 -13.58
C LYS A 109 6.09 -11.86 -13.19
N TYR A 110 6.42 -11.87 -11.91
CA TYR A 110 7.58 -11.13 -11.39
C TYR A 110 8.48 -12.01 -10.50
N PRO A 111 8.89 -13.22 -10.99
CA PRO A 111 9.62 -14.17 -10.16
C PRO A 111 11.03 -13.70 -9.77
N ASP A 112 11.58 -12.73 -10.50
CA ASP A 112 12.92 -12.19 -10.26
C ASP A 112 12.92 -10.98 -9.33
N THR A 113 11.76 -10.64 -8.74
CA THR A 113 11.66 -9.56 -7.77
C THR A 113 11.60 -10.09 -6.35
N ALA A 114 11.94 -9.26 -5.38
CA ALA A 114 11.89 -9.66 -3.97
C ALA A 114 10.47 -10.06 -3.55
N TYR A 115 9.46 -9.26 -3.93
CA TYR A 115 8.07 -9.56 -3.57
C TYR A 115 7.48 -10.71 -4.38
N GLY A 116 7.95 -10.92 -5.61
CA GLY A 116 7.59 -12.12 -6.36
C GLY A 116 8.06 -13.39 -5.66
N ARG A 117 9.30 -13.38 -5.15
CA ARG A 117 9.84 -14.50 -4.37
C ARG A 117 9.10 -14.68 -3.05
N SER A 118 8.80 -13.57 -2.36
CA SER A 118 8.03 -13.62 -1.11
C SER A 118 6.62 -14.18 -1.35
N ALA A 119 6.01 -13.82 -2.47
CA ALA A 119 4.70 -14.35 -2.86
C ALA A 119 4.78 -15.86 -3.11
N LEU A 120 5.82 -16.33 -3.79
CA LEU A 120 6.02 -17.76 -4.03
C LEU A 120 6.11 -18.52 -2.71
N ASP A 121 6.79 -17.96 -1.71
CA ASP A 121 6.91 -18.59 -0.39
C ASP A 121 5.57 -18.72 0.33
N LYS A 122 4.59 -17.92 -0.03
CA LYS A 122 3.24 -17.98 0.54
C LYS A 122 2.39 -19.11 -0.09
N LEU A 123 2.78 -19.59 -1.22
CA LEU A 123 2.05 -20.61 -1.95
C LEU A 123 2.48 -22.02 -1.53
#